data_2978fcfe0a1f20594ea618854dc21c78
#
_entry.id   2978fcfe0a1f20594ea618854dc21c78
#
_cell.length_a   1.000
_cell.length_b   1.000
_cell.length_c   1.000
_cell.angle_alpha   90.00
_cell.angle_beta   90.00
_cell.angle_gamma   90.00
#
_symmetry.space_group_name_H-M   'P 1'
#
loop_
_entity.id
_entity.type
_entity.pdbx_description
1 polymer ?
#
loop_
_entity_poly.entity_id
_entity_poly.type
_entity_poly.pdbx_seq_one_letter_code
_entity_poly.pdbx_strand_id
1 'polypeptide(L)'
;LIGTPSVEASEVLGKELAVLNIECQILNAHFHEVEAQIVAQAGQPQRITIATNMAGRGTDIHLHEDVRKSGGLHVIATEMHTNRRIDRQLVGRAARQGDPGSFQFWLSLEDELFRYIPFEKMKRIRSRASANAKGEISSSWIRFFRRTQRMIESRERKHRKQLLKQENSREKMCRAMGLDAYLELAE
;
A
#
# COMPACT_ATOMS: atom_id res chain seq x y z
N LEU A 1 11.40 3.70 -6.74
CA LEU A 1 10.08 4.14 -6.27
C LEU A 1 9.83 3.58 -4.88
N ILE A 2 9.47 4.43 -3.92
CA ILE A 2 9.17 4.03 -2.54
C ILE A 2 7.67 4.24 -2.30
N GLY A 3 6.96 3.18 -1.94
CA GLY A 3 5.54 3.24 -1.58
C GLY A 3 5.36 3.37 -0.08
N THR A 4 4.62 4.39 0.35
CA THR A 4 4.31 4.67 1.76
C THR A 4 2.80 4.54 2.03
N PRO A 5 2.40 4.24 3.28
CA PRO A 5 0.98 4.06 3.64
C PRO A 5 0.18 5.35 3.64
N SER A 6 0.78 6.46 4.02
CA SER A 6 0.11 7.75 4.19
C SER A 6 0.95 8.92 3.69
N VAL A 7 0.32 10.08 3.59
CA VAL A 7 0.99 11.33 3.20
C VAL A 7 2.02 11.71 4.26
N GLU A 8 1.65 11.62 5.53
CA GLU A 8 2.53 11.93 6.66
C GLU A 8 3.79 11.04 6.64
N ALA A 9 3.63 9.74 6.38
CA ALA A 9 4.77 8.82 6.26
C ALA A 9 5.68 9.19 5.08
N SER A 10 5.11 9.67 3.97
CA SER A 10 5.91 10.13 2.82
C SER A 10 6.72 11.39 3.14
N GLU A 11 6.14 12.33 3.89
CA GLU A 11 6.81 13.56 4.31
C GLU A 11 7.91 13.30 5.33
N VAL A 12 7.65 12.43 6.31
CA VAL A 12 8.67 12.03 7.29
C VAL A 12 9.86 11.38 6.59
N LEU A 13 9.59 10.41 5.70
CA LEU A 13 10.65 9.74 4.95
C LEU A 13 11.42 10.73 4.06
N GLY A 14 10.74 11.68 3.43
CA GLY A 14 11.38 12.72 2.62
C GLY A 14 12.32 13.61 3.44
N LYS A 15 11.92 13.98 4.67
CA LYS A 15 12.77 14.75 5.59
C LYS A 15 14.01 13.95 6.02
N GLU A 16 13.84 12.67 6.36
CA GLU A 16 14.95 11.79 6.73
C GLU A 16 15.98 11.62 5.57
N LEU A 17 15.50 11.45 4.35
CA LEU A 17 16.35 11.39 3.17
C LEU A 17 17.08 12.70 2.91
N ALA A 18 16.42 13.85 3.12
CA ALA A 18 17.04 15.16 2.99
C ALA A 18 18.18 15.38 4.00
N VAL A 19 18.03 14.90 5.25
CA VAL A 19 19.10 14.92 6.27
C VAL A 19 20.33 14.13 5.80
N LEU A 20 20.12 13.07 5.01
CA LEU A 20 21.17 12.25 4.42
C LEU A 20 21.72 12.83 3.09
N ASN A 21 21.29 14.03 2.69
CA ASN A 21 21.58 14.65 1.38
C ASN A 21 21.16 13.80 0.18
N ILE A 22 20.06 13.05 0.32
CA ILE A 22 19.47 12.25 -0.75
C ILE A 22 18.25 13.00 -1.30
N GLU A 23 18.35 13.46 -2.54
CA GLU A 23 17.24 14.13 -3.21
C GLU A 23 16.12 13.13 -3.54
N CYS A 24 14.88 13.48 -3.19
CA CYS A 24 13.70 12.71 -3.52
C CYS A 24 12.54 13.62 -3.92
N GLN A 25 11.63 13.08 -4.71
CA GLN A 25 10.37 13.72 -5.06
C GLN A 25 9.23 13.02 -4.34
N ILE A 26 8.32 13.79 -3.72
CA ILE A 26 7.15 13.25 -3.02
C ILE A 26 5.93 13.43 -3.90
N LEU A 27 5.30 12.31 -4.23
CA LEU A 27 4.06 12.24 -4.98
C LEU A 27 2.91 11.97 -4.00
N ASN A 28 2.14 13.00 -3.70
CA ASN A 28 0.95 12.89 -2.86
C ASN A 28 -0.29 13.46 -3.59
N ALA A 29 -1.47 13.10 -3.11
CA ALA A 29 -2.74 13.42 -3.76
C ALA A 29 -3.10 14.92 -3.79
N HIS A 30 -2.27 15.81 -3.22
CA HIS A 30 -2.55 17.24 -3.17
C HIS A 30 -2.20 18.01 -4.45
N PHE A 31 -1.43 17.42 -5.38
CA PHE A 31 -0.90 18.12 -6.56
C PHE A 31 -1.18 17.35 -7.85
N HIS A 32 -2.44 17.25 -8.26
CA HIS A 32 -2.84 16.48 -9.44
C HIS A 32 -2.19 16.98 -10.76
N GLU A 33 -1.96 18.29 -10.91
CA GLU A 33 -1.35 18.84 -12.14
C GLU A 33 0.14 18.52 -12.27
N VAL A 34 0.84 18.39 -11.13
CA VAL A 34 2.27 18.07 -11.09
C VAL A 34 2.51 16.55 -11.06
N GLU A 35 1.48 15.78 -10.74
CA GLU A 35 1.56 14.33 -10.60
C GLU A 35 2.12 13.64 -11.84
N ALA A 36 1.61 13.99 -13.02
CA ALA A 36 2.05 13.40 -14.29
C ALA A 36 3.53 13.69 -14.58
N GLN A 37 4.02 14.89 -14.23
CA GLN A 37 5.41 15.26 -14.41
C GLN A 37 6.35 14.50 -13.47
N ILE A 38 5.97 14.37 -12.19
CA ILE A 38 6.74 13.61 -11.19
C ILE A 38 6.81 12.14 -11.59
N VAL A 39 5.68 11.56 -12.04
CA VAL A 39 5.64 10.17 -12.50
C VAL A 39 6.52 9.96 -13.73
N ALA A 40 6.51 10.91 -14.68
CA ALA A 40 7.38 10.85 -15.85
C ALA A 40 8.87 10.90 -15.48
N GLN A 41 9.23 11.64 -14.42
CA GLN A 41 10.60 11.72 -13.92
C GLN A 41 11.03 10.51 -13.10
N ALA A 42 10.09 9.74 -12.54
CA ALA A 42 10.40 8.55 -11.73
C ALA A 42 11.13 7.45 -12.51
N GLY A 43 11.06 7.47 -13.83
CA GLY A 43 11.78 6.56 -14.72
C GLY A 43 13.19 7.02 -15.14
N GLN A 44 13.65 8.18 -14.67
CA GLN A 44 14.98 8.70 -14.99
C GLN A 44 16.05 8.11 -14.08
N PRO A 45 17.33 8.06 -14.53
CA PRO A 45 18.45 7.58 -13.72
C PRO A 45 18.60 8.39 -12.42
N GLN A 46 18.99 7.72 -11.34
CA GLN A 46 19.29 8.30 -10.04
C GLN A 46 18.13 9.08 -9.40
N ARG A 47 16.89 8.86 -9.82
CA ARG A 47 15.71 9.49 -9.23
C ARG A 47 15.06 8.61 -8.16
N ILE A 48 14.78 9.24 -7.03
CA ILE A 48 14.00 8.62 -5.95
C ILE A 48 12.66 9.33 -5.88
N THR A 49 11.60 8.55 -6.04
CA THR A 49 10.23 9.05 -5.92
C THR A 49 9.54 8.32 -4.77
N ILE A 50 9.00 9.07 -3.83
CA ILE A 50 8.17 8.55 -2.74
C ILE A 50 6.72 8.78 -3.14
N ALA A 51 5.91 7.73 -3.14
CA ALA A 51 4.50 7.82 -3.53
C ALA A 51 3.60 7.19 -2.47
N THR A 52 2.49 7.84 -2.16
CA THR A 52 1.41 7.16 -1.45
C THR A 52 0.71 6.17 -2.38
N ASN A 53 0.06 5.17 -1.82
CA ASN A 53 -0.53 4.06 -2.58
C ASN A 53 -1.49 4.45 -3.70
N MET A 54 -2.16 5.59 -3.55
CA MET A 54 -3.16 6.08 -4.51
C MET A 54 -2.56 7.02 -5.55
N ALA A 55 -1.41 7.62 -5.27
CA ALA A 55 -0.77 8.58 -6.15
C ALA A 55 -0.19 7.92 -7.42
N GLY A 56 -0.31 8.58 -8.55
CA GLY A 56 0.15 8.07 -9.85
C GLY A 56 -0.66 6.88 -10.38
N ARG A 57 -1.86 6.61 -9.86
CA ARG A 57 -2.70 5.52 -10.35
C ARG A 57 -3.20 5.82 -11.75
N GLY A 58 -2.97 4.87 -12.68
CA GLY A 58 -3.35 5.03 -14.09
C GLY A 58 -2.26 5.62 -14.96
N THR A 59 -1.20 6.19 -14.38
CA THR A 59 -0.06 6.72 -15.12
C THR A 59 1.04 5.66 -15.23
N ASP A 60 1.59 5.49 -16.41
CA ASP A 60 2.71 4.57 -16.65
C ASP A 60 4.05 5.28 -16.46
N ILE A 61 5.03 4.57 -15.92
CA ILE A 61 6.39 5.07 -15.70
C ILE A 61 7.25 4.61 -16.87
N HIS A 62 7.60 5.55 -17.75
CA HIS A 62 8.50 5.26 -18.86
C HIS A 62 9.95 5.27 -18.39
N LEU A 63 10.64 4.13 -18.54
CA LEU A 63 12.02 3.99 -18.10
C LEU A 63 12.99 4.50 -19.17
N HIS A 64 13.98 5.29 -18.72
CA HIS A 64 15.12 5.65 -19.55
C HIS A 64 15.94 4.39 -19.89
N GLU A 65 16.63 4.39 -21.05
CA GLU A 65 17.42 3.22 -21.48
C GLU A 65 18.48 2.78 -20.46
N ASP A 66 19.15 3.72 -19.79
CA ASP A 66 20.17 3.39 -18.81
C ASP A 66 19.55 2.72 -17.56
N VAL A 67 18.35 3.10 -17.17
CA VAL A 67 17.60 2.45 -16.08
C VAL A 67 17.24 1.03 -16.48
N ARG A 68 16.78 0.81 -17.73
CA ARG A 68 16.50 -0.54 -18.26
C ARG A 68 17.74 -1.43 -18.24
N LYS A 69 18.87 -0.91 -18.71
CA LYS A 69 20.18 -1.63 -18.71
C LYS A 69 20.68 -1.95 -17.30
N SER A 70 20.35 -1.09 -16.31
CA SER A 70 20.72 -1.27 -14.90
C SER A 70 19.81 -2.18 -14.11
N GLY A 71 18.80 -2.82 -14.75
CA GLY A 71 17.88 -3.76 -14.10
C GLY A 71 16.48 -3.20 -13.86
N GLY A 72 16.17 -1.99 -14.37
CA GLY A 72 14.85 -1.39 -14.38
C GLY A 72 14.44 -0.71 -13.08
N LEU A 73 13.13 -0.47 -12.93
CA LEU A 73 12.59 0.20 -11.76
C LEU A 73 12.64 -0.71 -10.53
N HIS A 74 13.27 -0.23 -9.46
CA HIS A 74 13.22 -0.86 -8.15
C HIS A 74 12.07 -0.26 -7.32
N VAL A 75 11.15 -1.09 -6.83
CA VAL A 75 10.00 -0.68 -6.01
C VAL A 75 10.21 -1.15 -4.58
N ILE A 76 10.16 -0.22 -3.64
CA ILE A 76 10.22 -0.51 -2.20
C ILE A 76 8.83 -0.25 -1.61
N ALA A 77 8.27 -1.26 -0.95
CA ALA A 77 7.05 -1.12 -0.14
C ALA A 77 7.45 -1.04 1.34
N THR A 78 7.11 0.06 2.01
CA THR A 78 7.49 0.29 3.42
C THR A 78 6.55 -0.38 4.41
N GLU A 79 5.44 -0.94 3.93
CA GLU A 79 4.52 -1.77 4.73
C GLU A 79 3.76 -2.76 3.84
N MET A 80 3.06 -3.69 4.48
CA MET A 80 2.09 -4.56 3.83
C MET A 80 0.67 -4.10 4.16
N HIS A 81 -0.13 -3.80 3.12
CA HIS A 81 -1.50 -3.33 3.29
C HIS A 81 -2.44 -4.43 3.79
N THR A 82 -3.59 -4.01 4.28
CA THR A 82 -4.67 -4.94 4.67
C THR A 82 -5.22 -5.73 3.48
N ASN A 83 -5.05 -5.22 2.26
CA ASN A 83 -5.52 -5.84 1.04
C ASN A 83 -4.36 -6.10 0.06
N ARG A 84 -4.13 -7.36 -0.26
CA ARG A 84 -3.10 -7.82 -1.20
C ARG A 84 -3.19 -7.18 -2.59
N ARG A 85 -4.38 -6.73 -2.99
CA ARG A 85 -4.56 -6.04 -4.27
C ARG A 85 -3.79 -4.72 -4.31
N ILE A 86 -3.75 -4.00 -3.19
CA ILE A 86 -3.02 -2.72 -3.08
C ILE A 86 -1.52 -2.97 -3.21
N ASP A 87 -0.98 -3.96 -2.50
CA ASP A 87 0.43 -4.34 -2.63
C ASP A 87 0.80 -4.71 -4.06
N ARG A 88 -0.07 -5.49 -4.74
CA ARG A 88 0.14 -5.85 -6.13
C ARG A 88 0.11 -4.64 -7.08
N GLN A 89 -0.71 -3.63 -6.80
CA GLN A 89 -0.75 -2.40 -7.58
C GLN A 89 0.54 -1.60 -7.46
N LEU A 90 1.12 -1.55 -6.24
CA LEU A 90 2.40 -0.89 -5.99
C LEU A 90 3.55 -1.67 -6.65
N VAL A 91 3.69 -2.95 -6.33
CA VAL A 91 4.75 -3.82 -6.89
C VAL A 91 4.64 -3.93 -8.41
N GLY A 92 3.42 -3.97 -8.95
CA GLY A 92 3.15 -4.03 -10.38
C GLY A 92 3.46 -2.73 -11.14
N ARG A 93 4.08 -1.74 -10.50
CA ARG A 93 4.69 -0.60 -11.19
C ARG A 93 6.08 -0.95 -11.73
N ALA A 94 6.74 -1.95 -11.14
CA ALA A 94 7.96 -2.54 -11.68
C ALA A 94 7.63 -3.50 -12.83
N ALA A 95 8.62 -3.74 -13.70
CA ALA A 95 8.58 -4.75 -14.75
C ALA A 95 7.34 -4.64 -15.69
N ARG A 96 7.00 -3.43 -16.10
CA ARG A 96 5.90 -3.18 -17.05
C ARG A 96 6.39 -3.30 -18.49
N GLN A 97 5.48 -3.66 -19.41
CA GLN A 97 5.71 -3.67 -20.85
C GLN A 97 6.96 -4.47 -21.29
N GLY A 98 7.35 -5.48 -20.50
CA GLY A 98 8.56 -6.26 -20.77
C GLY A 98 9.85 -5.66 -20.25
N ASP A 99 9.81 -4.50 -19.60
CA ASP A 99 10.96 -3.91 -18.94
C ASP A 99 11.41 -4.75 -17.74
N PRO A 100 12.71 -4.80 -17.43
CA PRO A 100 13.19 -5.38 -16.19
C PRO A 100 12.72 -4.56 -14.99
N GLY A 101 12.69 -5.18 -13.81
CA GLY A 101 12.32 -4.50 -12.57
C GLY A 101 12.43 -5.42 -11.37
N SER A 102 12.50 -4.83 -10.20
CA SER A 102 12.60 -5.56 -8.94
C SER A 102 11.77 -4.89 -7.87
N PHE A 103 11.46 -5.63 -6.80
CA PHE A 103 10.74 -5.07 -5.67
C PHE A 103 11.22 -5.66 -4.35
N GLN A 104 11.04 -4.89 -3.28
CA GLN A 104 11.36 -5.30 -1.92
C GLN A 104 10.32 -4.77 -0.94
N PHE A 105 10.01 -5.58 0.09
CA PHE A 105 9.20 -5.15 1.22
C PHE A 105 10.10 -4.90 2.43
N TRP A 106 9.92 -3.74 3.06
CA TRP A 106 10.48 -3.39 4.36
C TRP A 106 9.33 -3.37 5.36
N LEU A 107 9.26 -4.37 6.22
CA LEU A 107 8.12 -4.62 7.08
C LEU A 107 8.52 -4.56 8.56
N SER A 108 7.63 -3.99 9.38
CA SER A 108 7.79 -3.94 10.83
C SER A 108 6.66 -4.69 11.53
N LEU A 109 6.97 -5.32 12.67
CA LEU A 109 5.93 -5.86 13.54
C LEU A 109 5.10 -4.76 14.23
N GLU A 110 5.39 -3.50 13.95
CA GLU A 110 4.65 -2.31 14.38
C GLU A 110 3.71 -1.77 13.32
N ASP A 111 3.76 -2.33 12.09
CA ASP A 111 2.91 -1.92 10.97
C ASP A 111 1.42 -1.93 11.34
N GLU A 112 0.67 -1.05 10.70
CA GLU A 112 -0.77 -0.89 10.90
C GLU A 112 -1.55 -2.19 10.66
N LEU A 113 -1.04 -3.06 9.81
CA LEU A 113 -1.57 -4.40 9.56
C LEU A 113 -1.86 -5.19 10.85
N PHE A 114 -1.09 -4.96 11.91
CA PHE A 114 -1.21 -5.70 13.17
C PHE A 114 -2.19 -5.09 14.18
N ARG A 115 -2.79 -3.95 13.90
CA ARG A 115 -3.87 -3.37 14.73
C ARG A 115 -5.08 -4.30 14.88
N TYR A 116 -5.26 -5.21 13.93
CA TYR A 116 -6.32 -6.23 13.94
C TYR A 116 -6.03 -7.43 14.87
N ILE A 117 -4.84 -7.49 15.46
CA ILE A 117 -4.43 -8.53 16.43
C ILE A 117 -4.53 -7.95 17.84
N PRO A 118 -5.12 -8.70 18.80
CA PRO A 118 -5.17 -8.24 20.20
C PRO A 118 -3.78 -7.91 20.73
N PHE A 119 -3.68 -6.80 21.47
CA PHE A 119 -2.42 -6.24 21.99
C PHE A 119 -1.56 -7.27 22.73
N GLU A 120 -2.16 -8.04 23.67
CA GLU A 120 -1.46 -9.06 24.44
C GLU A 120 -0.86 -10.17 23.57
N LYS A 121 -1.58 -10.55 22.50
CA LYS A 121 -1.06 -11.51 21.53
C LYS A 121 0.11 -10.94 20.74
N MET A 122 -0.01 -9.68 20.33
CA MET A 122 1.06 -9.03 19.57
C MET A 122 2.32 -8.82 20.42
N LYS A 123 2.15 -8.46 21.70
CA LYS A 123 3.25 -8.36 22.68
C LYS A 123 4.04 -9.70 22.79
N ARG A 124 3.33 -10.84 22.89
CA ARG A 124 3.95 -12.17 22.91
C ARG A 124 4.66 -12.52 21.61
N ILE A 125 4.13 -12.08 20.49
CA ILE A 125 4.74 -12.29 19.17
C ILE A 125 6.04 -11.49 19.07
N ARG A 126 6.02 -10.21 19.43
CA ARG A 126 7.20 -9.33 19.42
C ARG A 126 8.30 -9.86 20.35
N SER A 127 7.96 -10.36 21.53
CA SER A 127 8.95 -10.92 22.47
C SER A 127 9.62 -12.19 21.95
N ARG A 128 9.02 -12.90 20.97
CA ARG A 128 9.60 -14.08 20.31
C ARG A 128 10.40 -13.76 19.07
N ALA A 129 10.24 -12.57 18.53
CA ALA A 129 10.97 -12.10 17.37
C ALA A 129 12.37 -11.66 17.83
N SER A 130 13.38 -12.50 17.63
CA SER A 130 14.77 -12.11 17.84
C SER A 130 15.28 -11.35 16.62
N ALA A 131 15.81 -10.16 16.85
CA ALA A 131 16.48 -9.38 15.82
C ALA A 131 17.96 -9.74 15.75
N ASN A 132 18.55 -9.63 14.57
CA ASN A 132 19.98 -9.72 14.36
C ASN A 132 20.69 -8.41 14.84
N ALA A 133 22.02 -8.35 14.70
CA ALA A 133 22.80 -7.15 15.07
C ALA A 133 22.41 -5.87 14.34
N LYS A 134 21.67 -5.99 13.20
CA LYS A 134 21.15 -4.86 12.43
C LYS A 134 19.72 -4.50 12.79
N GLY A 135 19.12 -5.14 13.80
CA GLY A 135 17.73 -4.93 14.17
C GLY A 135 16.71 -5.66 13.26
N GLU A 136 17.18 -6.48 12.31
CA GLU A 136 16.30 -7.18 11.36
C GLU A 136 15.86 -8.52 11.93
N ILE A 137 14.59 -8.87 11.72
CA ILE A 137 14.04 -10.19 12.02
C ILE A 137 14.16 -11.12 10.81
N SER A 138 14.16 -12.43 11.05
CA SER A 138 14.28 -13.43 9.99
C SER A 138 13.23 -13.24 8.90
N SER A 139 13.62 -13.38 7.63
CA SER A 139 12.71 -13.35 6.47
C SER A 139 11.56 -14.36 6.54
N SER A 140 11.69 -15.40 7.36
CA SER A 140 10.62 -16.39 7.60
C SER A 140 9.34 -15.77 8.17
N TRP A 141 9.45 -14.60 8.82
CA TRP A 141 8.31 -13.85 9.34
C TRP A 141 7.35 -13.34 8.26
N ILE A 142 7.78 -13.26 7.02
CA ILE A 142 6.90 -12.89 5.89
C ILE A 142 5.64 -13.78 5.80
N ARG A 143 5.74 -15.05 6.25
CA ARG A 143 4.59 -15.96 6.32
C ARG A 143 3.55 -15.51 7.34
N PHE A 144 4.00 -14.91 8.44
CA PHE A 144 3.11 -14.33 9.46
C PHE A 144 2.38 -13.10 8.92
N PHE A 145 3.08 -12.17 8.27
CA PHE A 145 2.48 -11.01 7.61
C PHE A 145 1.41 -11.43 6.60
N ARG A 146 1.76 -12.33 5.68
CA ARG A 146 0.81 -12.85 4.67
C ARG A 146 -0.39 -13.59 5.26
N ARG A 147 -0.21 -14.29 6.39
CA ARG A 147 -1.31 -14.94 7.10
C ARG A 147 -2.25 -13.92 7.73
N THR A 148 -1.70 -12.90 8.36
CA THR A 148 -2.46 -11.79 8.95
C THR A 148 -3.26 -11.06 7.87
N GLN A 149 -2.64 -10.69 6.79
CA GLN A 149 -3.31 -10.04 5.65
C GLN A 149 -4.50 -10.88 5.14
N ARG A 150 -4.30 -12.18 4.90
CA ARG A 150 -5.39 -13.08 4.46
C ARG A 150 -6.53 -13.18 5.48
N MET A 151 -6.22 -13.15 6.75
CA MET A 151 -7.22 -13.16 7.82
C MET A 151 -8.08 -11.88 7.76
N ILE A 152 -7.45 -10.73 7.60
CA ILE A 152 -8.13 -9.42 7.49
C ILE A 152 -9.00 -9.40 6.24
N GLU A 153 -8.45 -9.73 5.06
CA GLU A 153 -9.20 -9.82 3.80
C GLU A 153 -10.44 -10.72 3.91
N SER A 154 -10.31 -11.87 4.57
CA SER A 154 -11.41 -12.79 4.79
C SER A 154 -12.50 -12.19 5.68
N ARG A 155 -12.11 -11.48 6.75
CA ARG A 155 -13.02 -10.78 7.66
C ARG A 155 -13.78 -9.67 6.94
N GLU A 156 -13.08 -8.82 6.20
CA GLU A 156 -13.66 -7.73 5.42
C GLU A 156 -14.61 -8.26 4.33
N ARG A 157 -14.23 -9.35 3.66
CA ARG A 157 -15.11 -10.01 2.68
C ARG A 157 -16.41 -10.52 3.31
N LYS A 158 -16.33 -11.12 4.50
CA LYS A 158 -17.52 -11.56 5.24
C LYS A 158 -18.40 -10.37 5.62
N HIS A 159 -17.79 -9.31 6.13
CA HIS A 159 -18.50 -8.09 6.50
C HIS A 159 -19.23 -7.46 5.30
N ARG A 160 -18.55 -7.28 4.16
CA ARG A 160 -19.19 -6.78 2.93
C ARG A 160 -20.36 -7.66 2.47
N LYS A 161 -20.22 -8.99 2.58
CA LYS A 161 -21.33 -9.91 2.26
C LYS A 161 -22.52 -9.75 3.20
N GLN A 162 -22.28 -9.49 4.48
CA GLN A 162 -23.36 -9.23 5.45
C GLN A 162 -24.08 -7.91 5.13
N LEU A 163 -23.33 -6.85 4.87
CA LEU A 163 -23.90 -5.55 4.47
C LEU A 163 -24.76 -5.67 3.22
N LEU A 164 -24.28 -6.36 2.19
CA LEU A 164 -25.06 -6.59 0.96
C LEU A 164 -26.36 -7.38 1.24
N LYS A 165 -26.32 -8.38 2.14
CA LYS A 165 -27.53 -9.11 2.51
C LYS A 165 -28.53 -8.22 3.25
N GLN A 166 -28.02 -7.38 4.18
CA GLN A 166 -28.88 -6.43 4.92
C GLN A 166 -29.51 -5.42 3.97
N GLU A 167 -28.73 -4.86 3.04
CA GLU A 167 -29.20 -3.91 2.04
C GLU A 167 -30.29 -4.53 1.15
N ASN A 168 -30.05 -5.71 0.60
CA ASN A 168 -31.04 -6.43 -0.20
C ASN A 168 -32.31 -6.75 0.59
N SER A 169 -32.19 -7.03 1.89
CA SER A 169 -33.37 -7.29 2.74
C SER A 169 -34.14 -6.00 3.01
N ARG A 170 -33.43 -4.89 3.26
CA ARG A 170 -34.02 -3.56 3.42
C ARG A 170 -34.80 -3.16 2.16
N GLU A 171 -34.16 -3.27 1.00
CA GLU A 171 -34.76 -2.93 -0.28
C GLU A 171 -36.05 -3.73 -0.55
N LYS A 172 -36.05 -5.05 -0.26
CA LYS A 172 -37.23 -5.89 -0.38
C LYS A 172 -38.36 -5.44 0.56
N MET A 173 -38.01 -5.06 1.78
CA MET A 173 -38.99 -4.60 2.79
C MET A 173 -39.59 -3.25 2.37
N CYS A 174 -38.77 -2.28 1.93
CA CYS A 174 -39.27 -1.00 1.44
C CYS A 174 -40.19 -1.17 0.24
N ARG A 175 -39.84 -2.01 -0.74
CA ARG A 175 -40.70 -2.31 -1.89
C ARG A 175 -42.02 -2.95 -1.46
N ALA A 176 -42.00 -3.84 -0.48
CA ALA A 176 -43.23 -4.47 0.05
C ALA A 176 -44.16 -3.47 0.76
N MET A 177 -43.61 -2.40 1.32
CA MET A 177 -44.36 -1.31 1.95
C MET A 177 -44.74 -0.18 0.97
N GLY A 178 -44.39 -0.29 -0.33
CA GLY A 178 -44.61 0.77 -1.31
C GLY A 178 -43.70 2.00 -1.16
N LEU A 179 -42.61 1.87 -0.39
CA LEU A 179 -41.66 2.90 -0.13
C LEU A 179 -40.45 2.77 -1.08
N ASP A 180 -39.87 3.92 -1.48
CA ASP A 180 -38.61 3.90 -2.23
C ASP A 180 -37.43 3.82 -1.24
N ALA A 181 -36.67 2.76 -1.34
CA ALA A 181 -35.52 2.49 -0.45
C ALA A 181 -34.44 3.56 -0.47
N TYR A 182 -34.42 4.45 -1.47
CA TYR A 182 -33.41 5.48 -1.66
C TYR A 182 -33.86 6.90 -1.27
N LEU A 183 -35.17 7.14 -1.12
CA LEU A 183 -35.67 8.45 -0.71
C LEU A 183 -35.49 8.76 0.79
N GLU A 184 -35.41 7.72 1.65
CA GLU A 184 -35.21 7.90 3.10
C GLU A 184 -33.76 8.24 3.48
N LEU A 185 -32.80 8.21 2.56
CA LEU A 185 -31.40 8.58 2.81
C LEU A 185 -31.10 10.06 2.49
N ALA A 186 -32.11 10.85 2.13
CA ALA A 186 -31.96 12.26 1.72
C ALA A 186 -32.40 13.27 2.82
N GLU A 187 -32.77 12.82 3.99
CA GLU A 187 -32.96 13.63 5.20
C GLU A 187 -31.80 13.35 6.20
#